data_c43adb313eaeefe99e63d88bbbf3117e
#
_entry.id   c43adb313eaeefe99e63d88bbbf3117e
#
_cell.length_a   1.000
_cell.length_b   1.000
_cell.length_c   1.000
_cell.angle_alpha   90.00
_cell.angle_beta   90.00
_cell.angle_gamma   90.00
#
_symmetry.space_group_name_H-M   'P 1'
#
loop_
_entity.id
_entity.type
_entity.pdbx_description
1 polymer ?
#
loop_
_entity_poly.entity_id
_entity_poly.type
_entity_poly.pdbx_seq_one_letter_code
_entity_poly.pdbx_strand_id
1 'polypeptide(L)'
;MKKTTTALLVCATTATAIASSAVAEGELNLYSSRHYDTDERLYSDFTEMTGITINRIEANADELIARMEAEGVNSPADILLTVDTSRLERAKDAGVLQSIDSDVLEARIPTSLQDADNQWFGFSQRARIIFYDKTDVTNPPMDYVSLADPAYEGMVCHRSSTNVYSQTLLSAIIENHGEEAATAWAQGFVNNFARDPQGGDTDQLRGLVSGECDISISNTYYFARALRKEVDGLDAEALANIGWIFPAQNAEGAHMNLSGGGVAAHAPNRDNAVAFMEYLASDQAQQYFSAGNDEYPAVPGVGLSPSVAALGLFRPDAVDLTEVAKNLPAAQVIFNQVGWE
;
A
#
# COMPACT_ATOMS: atom_id res chain seq x y z
N MET A 1 71.02 43.03 38.23
CA MET A 1 70.31 41.77 38.48
C MET A 1 69.05 41.78 37.64
N LYS A 2 69.03 41.09 36.50
CA LYS A 2 67.87 40.99 35.61
C LYS A 2 67.22 39.64 35.90
N LYS A 3 65.92 39.67 36.31
CA LYS A 3 65.09 38.47 36.50
C LYS A 3 64.48 38.14 35.18
N THR A 4 64.74 36.96 34.63
CA THR A 4 64.13 36.38 33.44
C THR A 4 62.95 35.52 33.89
N THR A 5 61.77 35.87 33.45
CA THR A 5 60.54 35.11 33.73
C THR A 5 60.24 34.21 32.51
N THR A 6 60.37 32.91 32.73
CA THR A 6 60.06 31.89 31.71
C THR A 6 58.55 31.59 31.75
N ALA A 7 57.81 31.90 30.64
CA ALA A 7 56.42 31.52 30.48
C ALA A 7 56.33 30.10 29.92
N LEU A 8 55.61 29.22 30.62
CA LEU A 8 55.27 27.88 30.17
C LEU A 8 54.00 27.97 29.33
N LEU A 9 54.12 27.61 28.07
CA LEU A 9 52.95 27.48 27.15
C LEU A 9 52.39 26.06 27.29
N VAL A 10 51.18 25.92 27.86
CA VAL A 10 50.47 24.65 27.95
C VAL A 10 49.63 24.53 26.67
N CYS A 11 50.01 23.63 25.76
CA CYS A 11 49.19 23.22 24.61
C CYS A 11 48.15 22.23 25.08
N ALA A 12 46.89 22.67 25.15
CA ALA A 12 45.72 21.78 25.35
C ALA A 12 45.38 21.13 23.99
N THR A 13 45.68 19.87 23.82
CA THR A 13 45.20 19.05 22.71
C THR A 13 43.76 18.62 22.99
N THR A 14 42.80 19.25 22.31
CA THR A 14 41.40 18.78 22.27
C THR A 14 41.32 17.53 21.40
N ALA A 15 41.19 16.38 22.02
CA ALA A 15 40.85 15.14 21.34
C ALA A 15 39.38 15.22 20.91
N THR A 16 39.13 15.42 19.63
CA THR A 16 37.79 15.27 19.03
C THR A 16 37.45 13.77 19.00
N ALA A 17 36.58 13.32 19.88
CA ALA A 17 36.00 11.98 19.80
C ALA A 17 35.16 11.91 18.54
N ILE A 18 35.59 11.22 17.51
CA ILE A 18 34.77 10.80 16.39
C ILE A 18 33.89 9.71 16.96
N ALA A 19 32.61 10.04 17.17
CA ALA A 19 31.61 9.03 17.45
C ALA A 19 31.48 8.18 16.18
N SER A 20 32.14 7.03 16.18
CA SER A 20 31.92 5.98 15.20
C SER A 20 30.46 5.50 15.44
N SER A 21 29.57 5.76 14.51
CA SER A 21 28.25 5.10 14.49
C SER A 21 28.53 3.61 14.49
N ALA A 22 28.12 2.91 15.52
CA ALA A 22 28.17 1.45 15.52
C ALA A 22 27.28 0.99 14.36
N VAL A 23 27.91 0.43 13.33
CA VAL A 23 27.21 -0.27 12.25
C VAL A 23 26.55 -1.47 12.95
N ALA A 24 25.24 -1.55 12.89
CA ALA A 24 24.52 -2.74 13.37
C ALA A 24 24.98 -3.90 12.47
N GLU A 25 25.52 -4.95 13.07
CA GLU A 25 25.87 -6.19 12.37
C GLU A 25 24.75 -7.20 12.68
N GLY A 26 24.32 -7.97 11.69
CA GLY A 26 23.32 -8.99 11.90
C GLY A 26 22.53 -9.32 10.64
N GLU A 27 21.41 -9.97 10.88
CA GLU A 27 20.48 -10.34 9.82
C GLU A 27 19.05 -9.89 10.14
N LEU A 28 18.23 -9.83 9.10
CA LEU A 28 16.81 -9.57 9.15
C LEU A 28 16.10 -10.57 8.24
N ASN A 29 15.16 -11.35 8.79
CA ASN A 29 14.38 -12.32 8.03
C ASN A 29 13.04 -11.72 7.68
N LEU A 30 12.89 -11.33 6.41
CA LEU A 30 11.72 -10.65 5.87
C LEU A 30 10.78 -11.65 5.18
N TYR A 31 9.56 -11.79 5.67
CA TYR A 31 8.46 -12.46 4.99
C TYR A 31 7.65 -11.42 4.24
N SER A 32 7.62 -11.49 2.91
CA SER A 32 7.04 -10.43 2.07
C SER A 32 6.07 -10.98 1.04
N SER A 33 4.88 -10.42 0.98
CA SER A 33 4.00 -10.59 -0.18
C SER A 33 4.19 -9.50 -1.25
N ARG A 34 5.14 -8.60 -1.02
CA ARG A 34 5.61 -7.64 -2.02
C ARG A 34 6.67 -8.34 -2.86
N HIS A 35 6.57 -8.24 -4.17
CA HIS A 35 7.45 -8.89 -5.14
C HIS A 35 7.80 -7.94 -6.30
N TYR A 36 8.01 -6.65 -5.94
CA TYR A 36 8.37 -5.65 -6.93
C TYR A 36 9.89 -5.54 -7.06
N ASP A 37 10.42 -5.67 -8.29
CA ASP A 37 11.84 -5.48 -8.57
C ASP A 37 12.36 -4.12 -8.04
N THR A 38 11.49 -3.13 -7.96
CA THR A 38 11.79 -1.80 -7.44
C THR A 38 12.04 -1.76 -5.94
N ASP A 39 11.56 -2.75 -5.18
CA ASP A 39 11.81 -2.88 -3.74
C ASP A 39 13.26 -3.30 -3.44
N GLU A 40 14.00 -3.88 -4.42
CA GLU A 40 15.41 -4.25 -4.27
C GLU A 40 16.27 -3.08 -3.77
N ARG A 41 15.92 -1.87 -4.19
CA ARG A 41 16.63 -0.68 -3.75
C ARG A 41 16.39 -0.35 -2.27
N LEU A 42 15.19 -0.60 -1.77
CA LEU A 42 14.91 -0.45 -0.33
C LEU A 42 15.80 -1.39 0.49
N TYR A 43 15.94 -2.62 0.03
CA TYR A 43 16.71 -3.63 0.76
C TYR A 43 18.22 -3.37 0.67
N SER A 44 18.72 -3.06 -0.54
CA SER A 44 20.15 -2.80 -0.74
C SER A 44 20.63 -1.55 0.02
N ASP A 45 19.87 -0.45 -0.04
CA ASP A 45 20.22 0.79 0.63
C ASP A 45 20.20 0.61 2.17
N PHE A 46 19.24 -0.13 2.71
CA PHE A 46 19.21 -0.45 4.14
C PHE A 46 20.44 -1.27 4.56
N THR A 47 20.77 -2.30 3.79
CA THR A 47 21.96 -3.13 4.04
C THR A 47 23.26 -2.30 3.95
N GLU A 48 23.37 -1.41 2.96
CA GLU A 48 24.55 -0.54 2.80
C GLU A 48 24.68 0.43 3.99
N MET A 49 23.57 0.98 4.49
CA MET A 49 23.54 1.92 5.60
C MET A 49 23.85 1.29 6.95
N THR A 50 23.41 0.05 7.17
CA THR A 50 23.41 -0.58 8.50
C THR A 50 24.32 -1.78 8.63
N GLY A 51 24.74 -2.39 7.53
CA GLY A 51 25.43 -3.68 7.54
C GLY A 51 24.54 -4.88 7.81
N ILE A 52 23.24 -4.69 8.05
CA ILE A 52 22.27 -5.76 8.29
C ILE A 52 21.94 -6.46 6.97
N THR A 53 22.13 -7.78 6.91
CA THR A 53 21.76 -8.59 5.75
C THR A 53 20.28 -8.95 5.78
N ILE A 54 19.55 -8.70 4.69
CA ILE A 54 18.12 -9.07 4.59
C ILE A 54 17.99 -10.42 3.89
N ASN A 55 17.48 -11.41 4.62
CA ASN A 55 17.05 -12.71 4.10
C ASN A 55 15.56 -12.65 3.78
N ARG A 56 15.16 -12.99 2.54
CA ARG A 56 13.75 -12.85 2.11
C ARG A 56 13.10 -14.19 1.82
N ILE A 57 11.82 -14.29 2.22
CA ILE A 57 10.89 -15.29 1.74
C ILE A 57 9.71 -14.55 1.15
N GLU A 58 9.49 -14.75 -0.14
CA GLU A 58 8.41 -14.13 -0.89
C GLU A 58 7.34 -15.17 -1.25
N ALA A 59 6.10 -14.92 -0.84
CA ALA A 59 4.95 -15.75 -1.11
C ALA A 59 3.65 -14.95 -0.98
N ASN A 60 2.51 -15.59 -1.21
CA ASN A 60 1.21 -15.00 -0.93
C ASN A 60 1.09 -14.66 0.57
N ALA A 61 0.45 -13.53 0.91
CA ALA A 61 0.34 -13.10 2.30
C ALA A 61 -0.35 -14.13 3.20
N ASP A 62 -1.41 -14.77 2.70
CA ASP A 62 -2.16 -15.78 3.47
C ASP A 62 -1.29 -17.03 3.74
N GLU A 63 -0.43 -17.41 2.80
CA GLU A 63 0.54 -18.51 2.96
C GLU A 63 1.62 -18.14 3.99
N LEU A 64 2.12 -16.90 3.96
CA LEU A 64 3.11 -16.42 4.93
C LEU A 64 2.54 -16.37 6.34
N ILE A 65 1.32 -15.87 6.51
CA ILE A 65 0.63 -15.84 7.81
C ILE A 65 0.45 -17.26 8.35
N ALA A 66 -0.11 -18.18 7.54
CA ALA A 66 -0.30 -19.57 7.93
C ALA A 66 1.03 -20.28 8.26
N ARG A 67 2.11 -19.92 7.56
CA ARG A 67 3.45 -20.42 7.86
C ARG A 67 3.95 -19.92 9.22
N MET A 68 3.81 -18.61 9.50
CA MET A 68 4.19 -18.03 10.81
C MET A 68 3.41 -18.65 11.95
N GLU A 69 2.10 -18.90 11.78
CA GLU A 69 1.28 -19.61 12.74
C GLU A 69 1.80 -21.06 13.01
N ALA A 70 2.11 -21.80 11.93
CA ALA A 70 2.61 -23.17 12.04
C ALA A 70 4.01 -23.25 12.67
N GLU A 71 4.88 -22.29 12.37
CA GLU A 71 6.23 -22.19 12.95
C GLU A 71 6.19 -21.77 14.43
N GLY A 72 5.19 -20.97 14.82
CA GLY A 72 4.96 -20.50 16.18
C GLY A 72 6.21 -19.82 16.78
N VAL A 73 6.58 -20.22 17.99
CA VAL A 73 7.76 -19.67 18.71
C VAL A 73 9.10 -19.95 18.03
N ASN A 74 9.12 -20.86 17.04
CA ASN A 74 10.32 -21.18 16.26
C ASN A 74 10.35 -20.47 14.90
N SER A 75 9.39 -19.57 14.63
CA SER A 75 9.40 -18.83 13.37
C SER A 75 10.68 -18.01 13.25
N PRO A 76 11.40 -18.12 12.14
CA PRO A 76 12.57 -17.29 11.89
C PRO A 76 12.19 -15.87 11.41
N ALA A 77 10.91 -15.60 11.13
CA ALA A 77 10.46 -14.31 10.62
C ALA A 77 10.71 -13.19 11.62
N ASP A 78 11.27 -12.09 11.16
CA ASP A 78 11.42 -10.85 11.92
C ASP A 78 10.34 -9.84 11.55
N ILE A 79 9.97 -9.77 10.27
CA ILE A 79 8.95 -8.86 9.73
C ILE A 79 8.04 -9.60 8.76
N LEU A 80 6.74 -9.24 8.81
CA LEU A 80 5.79 -9.52 7.74
C LEU A 80 5.49 -8.20 7.00
N LEU A 81 5.71 -8.16 5.66
CA LEU A 81 5.26 -7.09 4.78
C LEU A 81 4.13 -7.58 3.89
N THR A 82 3.04 -6.82 3.81
CA THR A 82 1.91 -7.12 2.93
C THR A 82 1.50 -5.92 2.07
N VAL A 83 0.63 -6.18 1.10
CA VAL A 83 0.10 -5.16 0.18
C VAL A 83 -1.37 -4.79 0.47
N ASP A 84 -1.89 -5.17 1.63
CA ASP A 84 -3.30 -4.94 1.96
C ASP A 84 -3.53 -4.94 3.47
N THR A 85 -4.32 -3.97 3.97
CA THR A 85 -4.62 -3.84 5.40
C THR A 85 -5.35 -5.06 5.95
N SER A 86 -6.23 -5.70 5.17
CA SER A 86 -6.95 -6.87 5.64
C SER A 86 -6.03 -8.06 5.95
N ARG A 87 -4.86 -8.12 5.32
CA ARG A 87 -3.83 -9.13 5.61
C ARG A 87 -3.03 -8.78 6.85
N LEU A 88 -2.82 -7.48 7.14
CA LEU A 88 -2.22 -7.03 8.39
C LEU A 88 -3.14 -7.32 9.57
N GLU A 89 -4.44 -7.02 9.45
CA GLU A 89 -5.45 -7.36 10.47
C GLU A 89 -5.53 -8.88 10.69
N ARG A 90 -5.55 -9.66 9.63
CA ARG A 90 -5.52 -11.12 9.74
C ARG A 90 -4.27 -11.62 10.46
N ALA A 91 -3.10 -11.05 10.19
CA ALA A 91 -1.86 -11.40 10.88
C ALA A 91 -1.90 -11.02 12.37
N LYS A 92 -2.50 -9.86 12.70
CA LYS A 92 -2.78 -9.43 14.07
C LYS A 92 -3.70 -10.41 14.79
N ASP A 93 -4.84 -10.73 14.18
CA ASP A 93 -5.84 -11.67 14.74
C ASP A 93 -5.26 -13.09 14.94
N ALA A 94 -4.38 -13.52 14.06
CA ALA A 94 -3.64 -14.77 14.18
C ALA A 94 -2.56 -14.74 15.29
N GLY A 95 -2.31 -13.58 15.89
CA GLY A 95 -1.29 -13.42 16.95
C GLY A 95 0.14 -13.60 16.46
N VAL A 96 0.40 -13.41 15.15
CA VAL A 96 1.75 -13.56 14.57
C VAL A 96 2.54 -12.25 14.53
N LEU A 97 1.94 -11.13 14.96
CA LEU A 97 2.58 -9.82 15.11
C LEU A 97 2.71 -9.43 16.58
N GLN A 98 3.66 -8.56 16.91
CA GLN A 98 3.81 -7.96 18.22
C GLN A 98 3.68 -6.45 18.16
N SER A 99 3.23 -5.85 19.27
CA SER A 99 3.25 -4.40 19.46
C SER A 99 4.67 -3.90 19.59
N ILE A 100 4.96 -2.78 18.96
CA ILE A 100 6.24 -2.09 19.07
C ILE A 100 6.05 -0.62 19.44
N ASP A 101 6.88 -0.13 20.34
CA ASP A 101 6.98 1.29 20.67
C ASP A 101 8.11 1.89 19.81
N SER A 102 7.77 2.82 18.93
CA SER A 102 8.73 3.57 18.12
C SER A 102 8.25 5.01 17.93
N ASP A 103 8.87 5.93 18.65
CA ASP A 103 8.62 7.37 18.50
C ASP A 103 8.77 7.83 17.03
N VAL A 104 9.64 7.17 16.26
CA VAL A 104 9.88 7.49 14.84
C VAL A 104 8.66 7.10 14.00
N LEU A 105 8.16 5.87 14.13
CA LEU A 105 7.02 5.39 13.36
C LEU A 105 5.76 6.17 13.73
N GLU A 106 5.49 6.33 15.03
CA GLU A 106 4.31 7.04 15.53
C GLU A 106 4.28 8.51 15.12
N ALA A 107 5.43 9.18 15.07
CA ALA A 107 5.52 10.57 14.65
C ALA A 107 5.44 10.75 13.12
N ARG A 108 5.89 9.77 12.34
CA ARG A 108 6.01 9.92 10.89
C ARG A 108 4.82 9.38 10.12
N ILE A 109 4.27 8.27 10.56
CA ILE A 109 3.10 7.63 9.90
C ILE A 109 1.82 8.26 10.49
N PRO A 110 0.85 8.70 9.67
CA PRO A 110 -0.44 9.15 10.20
C PRO A 110 -1.17 8.06 10.99
N THR A 111 -1.87 8.42 12.06
CA THR A 111 -2.60 7.46 12.90
C THR A 111 -3.65 6.65 12.13
N SER A 112 -4.21 7.20 11.05
CA SER A 112 -5.11 6.45 10.15
C SER A 112 -4.42 5.36 9.32
N LEU A 113 -3.09 5.28 9.35
CA LEU A 113 -2.26 4.29 8.68
C LEU A 113 -1.46 3.45 9.68
N GLN A 114 -1.88 3.44 10.94
CA GLN A 114 -1.29 2.65 12.02
C GLN A 114 -2.34 1.78 12.67
N ASP A 115 -1.94 0.62 13.14
CA ASP A 115 -2.75 -0.16 14.06
C ASP A 115 -2.89 0.54 15.43
N ALA A 116 -4.07 0.48 16.02
CA ALA A 116 -4.34 1.10 17.33
C ALA A 116 -3.47 0.51 18.47
N ASP A 117 -3.00 -0.73 18.33
CA ASP A 117 -2.12 -1.41 19.28
C ASP A 117 -0.66 -1.45 18.80
N ASN A 118 -0.30 -0.64 17.78
CA ASN A 118 1.04 -0.56 17.20
C ASN A 118 1.61 -1.90 16.71
N GLN A 119 0.78 -2.82 16.23
CA GLN A 119 1.23 -4.10 15.71
C GLN A 119 1.60 -4.03 14.22
N TRP A 120 1.06 -3.05 13.47
CA TRP A 120 1.45 -2.81 12.09
C TRP A 120 1.43 -1.31 11.73
N PHE A 121 2.19 -0.94 10.69
CA PHE A 121 2.30 0.40 10.15
C PHE A 121 2.24 0.37 8.63
N GLY A 122 1.56 1.36 8.03
CA GLY A 122 1.49 1.55 6.59
C GLY A 122 2.65 2.36 6.07
N PHE A 123 3.22 1.94 4.93
CA PHE A 123 4.38 2.61 4.31
C PHE A 123 4.09 3.23 2.95
N SER A 124 3.05 2.78 2.27
CA SER A 124 2.58 3.39 1.03
C SER A 124 1.07 3.25 0.88
N GLN A 125 0.47 4.11 0.07
CA GLN A 125 -0.97 4.18 -0.14
C GLN A 125 -1.31 4.10 -1.62
N ARG A 126 -2.50 3.60 -1.92
CA ARG A 126 -3.11 3.68 -3.25
C ARG A 126 -4.62 3.85 -3.09
N ALA A 127 -5.20 4.65 -3.98
CA ALA A 127 -6.63 4.74 -4.11
C ALA A 127 -7.12 3.77 -5.20
N ARG A 128 -8.32 3.24 -5.00
CA ARG A 128 -9.04 2.50 -6.03
C ARG A 128 -9.96 3.47 -6.72
N ILE A 129 -9.68 3.83 -7.99
CA ILE A 129 -10.34 4.93 -8.67
C ILE A 129 -11.05 4.47 -9.94
N ILE A 130 -11.95 5.30 -10.42
CA ILE A 130 -12.71 5.06 -11.65
C ILE A 130 -11.93 5.61 -12.83
N PHE A 131 -11.71 4.76 -13.83
CA PHE A 131 -11.17 5.13 -15.14
C PHE A 131 -12.26 5.01 -16.19
N TYR A 132 -12.22 5.87 -17.19
CA TYR A 132 -13.24 5.88 -18.27
C TYR A 132 -12.67 6.35 -19.59
N ASP A 133 -13.24 5.91 -20.71
CA ASP A 133 -12.96 6.44 -22.03
C ASP A 133 -13.65 7.80 -22.19
N LYS A 134 -12.86 8.85 -22.43
CA LYS A 134 -13.38 10.22 -22.60
C LYS A 134 -14.19 10.43 -23.88
N THR A 135 -14.03 9.54 -24.87
CA THR A 135 -14.74 9.61 -26.14
C THR A 135 -16.18 9.13 -25.99
N ASP A 136 -16.37 8.04 -25.25
CA ASP A 136 -17.65 7.33 -25.16
C ASP A 136 -18.43 7.69 -23.89
N VAL A 137 -17.75 8.05 -22.79
CA VAL A 137 -18.37 8.44 -21.53
C VAL A 137 -18.34 9.95 -21.33
N THR A 138 -19.39 10.64 -21.73
CA THR A 138 -19.51 12.10 -21.55
C THR A 138 -19.94 12.53 -20.15
N ASN A 139 -20.54 11.62 -19.38
CA ASN A 139 -21.00 11.85 -18.02
C ASN A 139 -20.51 10.70 -17.14
N PRO A 140 -19.22 10.70 -16.71
CA PRO A 140 -18.65 9.61 -15.92
C PRO A 140 -19.22 9.54 -14.51
N PRO A 141 -19.28 8.33 -13.89
CA PRO A 141 -19.70 8.17 -12.50
C PRO A 141 -18.73 8.88 -11.55
N MET A 142 -19.27 9.68 -10.61
CA MET A 142 -18.48 10.51 -9.70
C MET A 142 -18.20 9.84 -8.36
N ASP A 143 -18.84 8.72 -8.08
CA ASP A 143 -18.70 7.92 -6.87
C ASP A 143 -18.93 6.44 -7.17
N TYR A 144 -18.69 5.58 -6.16
CA TYR A 144 -18.91 4.14 -6.35
C TYR A 144 -20.38 3.79 -6.46
N VAL A 145 -21.26 4.52 -5.77
CA VAL A 145 -22.69 4.22 -5.74
C VAL A 145 -23.30 4.36 -7.13
N SER A 146 -22.91 5.38 -7.85
CA SER A 146 -23.38 5.65 -9.21
C SER A 146 -22.96 4.60 -10.24
N LEU A 147 -21.93 3.79 -9.97
CA LEU A 147 -21.54 2.69 -10.85
C LEU A 147 -22.62 1.58 -10.97
N ALA A 148 -23.58 1.54 -10.06
CA ALA A 148 -24.73 0.64 -10.13
C ALA A 148 -25.92 1.21 -10.93
N ASP A 149 -25.81 2.44 -11.47
CA ASP A 149 -26.88 3.04 -12.29
C ASP A 149 -27.01 2.25 -13.61
N PRO A 150 -28.25 1.87 -14.02
CA PRO A 150 -28.50 1.22 -15.30
C PRO A 150 -28.02 2.00 -16.54
N ALA A 151 -27.72 3.30 -16.39
CA ALA A 151 -27.14 4.09 -17.46
C ALA A 151 -25.76 3.57 -17.92
N TYR A 152 -25.09 2.75 -17.12
CA TYR A 152 -23.79 2.14 -17.42
C TYR A 152 -23.88 0.64 -17.75
N GLU A 153 -25.08 0.13 -18.09
CA GLU A 153 -25.28 -1.28 -18.47
C GLU A 153 -24.36 -1.67 -19.64
N GLY A 154 -23.58 -2.74 -19.45
CA GLY A 154 -22.65 -3.26 -20.45
C GLY A 154 -21.40 -2.42 -20.67
N MET A 155 -21.10 -1.46 -19.78
CA MET A 155 -19.94 -0.56 -19.95
C MET A 155 -18.76 -0.86 -19.03
N VAL A 156 -18.92 -1.70 -17.99
CA VAL A 156 -17.92 -1.81 -16.92
C VAL A 156 -17.06 -3.05 -17.07
N CYS A 157 -15.74 -2.88 -17.05
CA CYS A 157 -14.77 -3.95 -16.82
C CYS A 157 -14.31 -3.99 -15.36
N HIS A 158 -14.32 -5.17 -14.77
CA HIS A 158 -13.85 -5.34 -13.39
C HIS A 158 -13.13 -6.68 -13.19
N ARG A 159 -12.44 -6.79 -12.05
CA ARG A 159 -11.73 -8.00 -11.61
C ARG A 159 -12.69 -8.98 -10.93
N SER A 160 -12.26 -10.24 -10.85
CA SER A 160 -12.93 -11.29 -10.09
C SER A 160 -13.13 -10.90 -8.61
N SER A 161 -14.22 -11.41 -8.02
CA SER A 161 -14.51 -11.34 -6.59
C SER A 161 -13.46 -12.00 -5.70
N THR A 162 -12.68 -12.95 -6.24
CA THR A 162 -11.60 -13.61 -5.50
C THR A 162 -10.39 -12.71 -5.27
N ASN A 163 -10.34 -11.57 -5.96
CA ASN A 163 -9.25 -10.62 -5.79
C ASN A 163 -9.44 -9.73 -4.56
N VAL A 164 -8.39 -9.56 -3.76
CA VAL A 164 -8.42 -8.77 -2.53
C VAL A 164 -8.89 -7.33 -2.73
N TYR A 165 -8.60 -6.71 -3.89
CA TYR A 165 -9.03 -5.32 -4.15
C TYR A 165 -10.53 -5.20 -4.43
N SER A 166 -11.16 -6.23 -5.01
CA SER A 166 -12.61 -6.31 -5.13
C SER A 166 -13.24 -6.52 -3.76
N GLN A 167 -12.65 -7.41 -2.95
CA GLN A 167 -13.11 -7.74 -1.61
C GLN A 167 -13.09 -6.52 -0.69
N THR A 168 -11.96 -5.81 -0.63
CA THR A 168 -11.82 -4.64 0.26
C THR A 168 -12.66 -3.45 -0.21
N LEU A 169 -12.87 -3.26 -1.53
CA LEU A 169 -13.79 -2.25 -2.02
C LEU A 169 -15.24 -2.52 -1.58
N LEU A 170 -15.74 -3.74 -1.78
CA LEU A 170 -17.09 -4.08 -1.33
C LEU A 170 -17.20 -4.00 0.21
N SER A 171 -16.18 -4.42 0.94
CA SER A 171 -16.13 -4.27 2.40
C SER A 171 -16.22 -2.80 2.85
N ALA A 172 -15.55 -1.89 2.14
CA ALA A 172 -15.65 -0.46 2.42
C ALA A 172 -17.04 0.10 2.09
N ILE A 173 -17.69 -0.40 1.04
CA ILE A 173 -19.08 -0.02 0.72
C ILE A 173 -20.05 -0.55 1.80
N ILE A 174 -19.82 -1.75 2.34
CA ILE A 174 -20.59 -2.27 3.48
C ILE A 174 -20.40 -1.35 4.69
N GLU A 175 -19.17 -0.94 5.00
CA GLU A 175 -18.89 -0.07 6.14
C GLU A 175 -19.57 1.29 6.02
N ASN A 176 -19.55 1.88 4.83
CA ASN A 176 -20.13 3.20 4.59
C ASN A 176 -21.67 3.19 4.51
N HIS A 177 -22.27 2.12 3.97
CA HIS A 177 -23.68 2.14 3.58
C HIS A 177 -24.52 1.00 4.18
N GLY A 178 -23.88 0.02 4.84
CA GLY A 178 -24.53 -1.19 5.38
C GLY A 178 -24.71 -2.30 4.34
N GLU A 179 -24.93 -3.53 4.81
CA GLU A 179 -24.99 -4.73 3.96
C GLU A 179 -26.14 -4.71 2.93
N GLU A 180 -27.32 -4.18 3.32
CA GLU A 180 -28.49 -4.13 2.41
C GLU A 180 -28.21 -3.23 1.20
N ALA A 181 -27.69 -2.02 1.45
CA ALA A 181 -27.36 -1.08 0.39
C ALA A 181 -26.17 -1.59 -0.46
N ALA A 182 -25.17 -2.19 0.17
CA ALA A 182 -24.03 -2.81 -0.51
C ALA A 182 -24.45 -3.98 -1.41
N THR A 183 -25.41 -4.79 -0.96
CA THR A 183 -25.98 -5.88 -1.77
C THR A 183 -26.72 -5.35 -3.00
N ALA A 184 -27.55 -4.32 -2.81
CA ALA A 184 -28.27 -3.68 -3.91
C ALA A 184 -27.30 -3.04 -4.92
N TRP A 185 -26.27 -2.36 -4.41
CA TRP A 185 -25.18 -1.81 -5.21
C TRP A 185 -24.46 -2.89 -6.00
N ALA A 186 -24.02 -3.97 -5.36
CA ALA A 186 -23.29 -5.05 -6.00
C ALA A 186 -24.10 -5.71 -7.13
N GLN A 187 -25.42 -5.89 -6.92
CA GLN A 187 -26.30 -6.40 -7.96
C GLN A 187 -26.38 -5.46 -9.16
N GLY A 188 -26.57 -4.15 -8.94
CA GLY A 188 -26.59 -3.16 -10.02
C GLY A 188 -25.24 -3.07 -10.74
N PHE A 189 -24.14 -3.14 -9.98
CA PHE A 189 -22.79 -3.08 -10.54
C PHE A 189 -22.49 -4.29 -11.43
N VAL A 190 -22.84 -5.50 -11.01
CA VAL A 190 -22.70 -6.74 -11.81
C VAL A 190 -23.52 -6.67 -13.09
N ASN A 191 -24.75 -6.11 -13.03
CA ASN A 191 -25.60 -5.92 -14.23
C ASN A 191 -24.95 -4.99 -15.26
N ASN A 192 -24.02 -4.13 -14.84
CA ASN A 192 -23.33 -3.18 -15.70
C ASN A 192 -22.03 -3.73 -16.31
N PHE A 193 -21.65 -4.98 -16.02
CA PHE A 193 -20.44 -5.57 -16.58
C PHE A 193 -20.55 -5.75 -18.10
N ALA A 194 -19.52 -5.28 -18.82
CA ALA A 194 -19.35 -5.46 -20.26
C ALA A 194 -18.95 -6.90 -20.61
N ARG A 195 -18.31 -7.58 -19.67
CA ARG A 195 -17.80 -8.95 -19.79
C ARG A 195 -17.67 -9.61 -18.43
N ASP A 196 -17.50 -10.92 -18.42
CA ASP A 196 -17.20 -11.65 -17.19
C ASP A 196 -15.94 -11.07 -16.51
N PRO A 197 -15.93 -10.95 -15.19
CA PRO A 197 -14.77 -10.46 -14.43
C PRO A 197 -13.53 -11.29 -14.69
N GLN A 198 -12.43 -10.65 -15.08
CA GLN A 198 -11.19 -11.34 -15.42
C GLN A 198 -9.95 -10.45 -15.33
N GLY A 199 -8.78 -11.06 -15.29
CA GLY A 199 -7.49 -10.38 -15.37
C GLY A 199 -7.14 -9.51 -14.16
N GLY A 200 -6.08 -8.74 -14.29
CA GLY A 200 -5.61 -7.76 -13.32
C GLY A 200 -6.06 -6.33 -13.63
N ASP A 201 -5.66 -5.37 -12.79
CA ASP A 201 -6.00 -3.96 -13.00
C ASP A 201 -5.43 -3.40 -14.31
N THR A 202 -4.25 -3.88 -14.76
CA THR A 202 -3.71 -3.55 -16.08
C THR A 202 -4.62 -4.03 -17.22
N ASP A 203 -5.26 -5.19 -17.05
CA ASP A 203 -6.16 -5.75 -18.06
C ASP A 203 -7.49 -4.97 -18.11
N GLN A 204 -7.91 -4.36 -17.00
CA GLN A 204 -9.05 -3.45 -17.00
C GLN A 204 -8.73 -2.18 -17.79
N LEU A 205 -7.53 -1.61 -17.64
CA LEU A 205 -7.09 -0.46 -18.44
C LEU A 205 -6.95 -0.82 -19.92
N ARG A 206 -6.48 -2.03 -20.25
CA ARG A 206 -6.46 -2.53 -21.63
C ARG A 206 -7.86 -2.69 -22.22
N GLY A 207 -8.82 -3.10 -21.40
CA GLY A 207 -10.24 -3.17 -21.79
C GLY A 207 -10.78 -1.81 -22.25
N LEU A 208 -10.43 -0.72 -21.54
CA LEU A 208 -10.78 0.64 -21.96
C LEU A 208 -10.14 1.00 -23.30
N VAL A 209 -8.84 0.76 -23.45
CA VAL A 209 -8.08 1.09 -24.66
C VAL A 209 -8.57 0.31 -25.89
N SER A 210 -9.00 -0.93 -25.69
CA SER A 210 -9.50 -1.78 -26.78
C SER A 210 -10.97 -1.54 -27.15
N GLY A 211 -11.70 -0.75 -26.35
CA GLY A 211 -13.14 -0.55 -26.50
C GLY A 211 -13.97 -1.79 -26.08
N GLU A 212 -13.40 -2.68 -25.28
CA GLU A 212 -14.13 -3.80 -24.70
C GLU A 212 -15.08 -3.34 -23.57
N CYS A 213 -14.72 -2.23 -22.93
CA CYS A 213 -15.51 -1.52 -21.94
C CYS A 213 -15.16 -0.04 -21.94
N ASP A 214 -16.07 0.76 -21.34
CA ASP A 214 -15.95 2.21 -21.32
C ASP A 214 -15.60 2.75 -19.94
N ILE A 215 -15.82 1.93 -18.89
CA ILE A 215 -15.53 2.26 -17.48
C ILE A 215 -14.81 1.10 -16.83
N SER A 216 -13.86 1.41 -15.94
CA SER A 216 -13.22 0.42 -15.08
C SER A 216 -12.87 0.99 -13.72
N ILE A 217 -12.63 0.10 -12.74
CA ILE A 217 -12.05 0.46 -11.46
C ILE A 217 -10.67 -0.19 -11.34
N SER A 218 -9.65 0.62 -11.08
CA SER A 218 -8.27 0.13 -10.90
C SER A 218 -7.55 0.93 -9.81
N ASN A 219 -6.51 0.34 -9.24
CA ASN A 219 -5.66 1.09 -8.32
C ASN A 219 -4.81 2.12 -9.08
N THR A 220 -4.58 3.25 -8.47
CA THR A 220 -3.87 4.41 -9.01
C THR A 220 -2.52 4.06 -9.63
N TYR A 221 -1.74 3.21 -8.96
CA TYR A 221 -0.36 2.93 -9.38
C TYR A 221 -0.25 2.17 -10.72
N TYR A 222 -1.28 1.46 -11.16
CA TYR A 222 -1.25 0.81 -12.48
C TYR A 222 -1.25 1.82 -13.61
N PHE A 223 -2.08 2.85 -13.51
CA PHE A 223 -2.12 3.92 -14.49
C PHE A 223 -0.88 4.84 -14.37
N ALA A 224 -0.47 5.22 -13.16
CA ALA A 224 0.75 5.98 -12.94
C ALA A 224 1.99 5.27 -13.51
N ARG A 225 2.06 3.94 -13.37
CA ARG A 225 3.12 3.12 -13.97
C ARG A 225 3.10 3.19 -15.50
N ALA A 226 1.92 3.10 -16.12
CA ALA A 226 1.77 3.19 -17.57
C ALA A 226 2.15 4.60 -18.10
N LEU A 227 1.92 5.65 -17.32
CA LEU A 227 2.42 7.00 -17.65
C LEU A 227 3.95 7.12 -17.57
N ARG A 228 4.60 6.33 -16.70
CA ARG A 228 6.04 6.43 -16.43
C ARG A 228 6.89 5.53 -17.34
N LYS A 229 6.41 4.35 -17.67
CA LYS A 229 7.15 3.36 -18.45
C LYS A 229 6.25 2.62 -19.41
N GLU A 230 6.86 2.07 -20.45
CA GLU A 230 6.18 1.21 -21.40
C GLU A 230 5.50 0.02 -20.70
N VAL A 231 4.20 -0.12 -20.94
CA VAL A 231 3.37 -1.25 -20.52
C VAL A 231 2.65 -1.74 -21.77
N ASP A 232 2.81 -3.01 -22.11
CA ASP A 232 2.22 -3.60 -23.31
C ASP A 232 0.71 -3.32 -23.39
N GLY A 233 0.28 -2.78 -24.55
CA GLY A 233 -1.11 -2.39 -24.81
C GLY A 233 -1.56 -1.09 -24.13
N LEU A 234 -0.66 -0.31 -23.49
CA LEU A 234 -0.95 0.96 -22.81
C LEU A 234 0.09 2.02 -23.19
N ASP A 235 0.14 2.38 -24.47
CA ASP A 235 1.03 3.46 -24.95
C ASP A 235 0.45 4.85 -24.65
N ALA A 236 1.26 5.88 -24.88
CA ALA A 236 0.88 7.26 -24.56
C ALA A 236 -0.34 7.77 -25.37
N GLU A 237 -0.54 7.29 -26.60
CA GLU A 237 -1.69 7.65 -27.44
C GLU A 237 -2.97 7.03 -26.89
N ALA A 238 -2.92 5.75 -26.52
CA ALA A 238 -4.02 5.03 -25.89
C ALA A 238 -4.42 5.67 -24.54
N LEU A 239 -3.43 5.96 -23.69
CA LEU A 239 -3.66 6.59 -22.37
C LEU A 239 -4.22 8.02 -22.49
N ALA A 240 -3.97 8.74 -23.57
CA ALA A 240 -4.46 10.11 -23.77
C ALA A 240 -5.99 10.23 -23.75
N ASN A 241 -6.72 9.18 -24.14
CA ASN A 241 -8.17 9.13 -24.11
C ASN A 241 -8.76 8.66 -22.77
N ILE A 242 -7.96 8.11 -21.86
CA ILE A 242 -8.45 7.68 -20.56
C ILE A 242 -8.59 8.89 -19.62
N GLY A 243 -9.78 9.05 -19.05
CA GLY A 243 -10.05 9.93 -17.92
C GLY A 243 -10.03 9.15 -16.62
N TRP A 244 -9.91 9.86 -15.51
CA TRP A 244 -10.02 9.25 -14.18
C TRP A 244 -10.75 10.16 -13.21
N ILE A 245 -11.43 9.52 -12.25
CA ILE A 245 -12.16 10.17 -11.17
C ILE A 245 -11.67 9.56 -9.85
N PHE A 246 -11.27 10.38 -8.91
CA PHE A 246 -11.22 9.97 -7.51
C PHE A 246 -12.65 10.00 -6.97
N PRO A 247 -13.23 8.84 -6.61
CA PRO A 247 -14.66 8.78 -6.28
C PRO A 247 -15.00 9.52 -4.99
N ALA A 248 -16.25 9.96 -4.88
CA ALA A 248 -16.88 10.47 -3.66
C ALA A 248 -16.10 11.61 -2.94
N GLN A 249 -15.38 12.46 -3.68
CA GLN A 249 -14.54 13.51 -3.09
C GLN A 249 -15.33 14.56 -2.29
N ASN A 250 -16.62 14.71 -2.58
CA ASN A 250 -17.55 15.58 -1.84
C ASN A 250 -18.42 14.81 -0.81
N ALA A 251 -18.20 13.52 -0.66
CA ALA A 251 -18.92 12.63 0.25
C ALA A 251 -17.94 11.82 1.10
N GLU A 252 -17.89 10.49 1.01
CA GLU A 252 -17.02 9.62 1.83
C GLU A 252 -15.53 9.81 1.56
N GLY A 253 -15.16 9.98 0.32
CA GLY A 253 -13.79 9.95 -0.18
C GLY A 253 -13.48 8.70 -0.99
N ALA A 254 -12.30 8.63 -1.57
CA ALA A 254 -11.89 7.49 -2.35
C ALA A 254 -11.45 6.33 -1.44
N HIS A 255 -11.95 5.11 -1.69
CA HIS A 255 -11.44 3.92 -1.02
C HIS A 255 -9.94 3.82 -1.21
N MET A 256 -9.25 3.76 -0.10
CA MET A 256 -7.81 3.71 -0.02
C MET A 256 -7.39 2.41 0.65
N ASN A 257 -6.27 1.85 0.22
CA ASN A 257 -5.61 0.75 0.90
C ASN A 257 -4.12 1.02 0.98
N LEU A 258 -3.40 0.25 1.77
CA LEU A 258 -1.98 0.48 2.04
C LEU A 258 -1.14 -0.78 1.85
N SER A 259 0.15 -0.57 1.60
CA SER A 259 1.16 -1.59 1.86
C SER A 259 1.81 -1.26 3.20
N GLY A 260 1.95 -2.26 4.04
CA GLY A 260 2.46 -2.07 5.37
C GLY A 260 3.09 -3.34 5.93
N GLY A 261 3.53 -3.27 7.17
CA GLY A 261 4.14 -4.41 7.83
C GLY A 261 4.13 -4.30 9.35
N GLY A 262 4.45 -5.40 9.99
CA GLY A 262 4.59 -5.52 11.43
C GLY A 262 5.74 -6.43 11.82
N VAL A 263 6.24 -6.25 13.02
CA VAL A 263 7.27 -7.11 13.61
C VAL A 263 6.63 -8.42 14.04
N ALA A 264 7.24 -9.54 13.67
CA ALA A 264 6.76 -10.87 14.01
C ALA A 264 6.74 -11.09 15.52
N ALA A 265 5.72 -11.80 16.03
CA ALA A 265 5.51 -12.02 17.47
C ALA A 265 6.74 -12.62 18.20
N HIS A 266 7.52 -13.43 17.49
CA HIS A 266 8.70 -14.11 18.01
C HIS A 266 9.99 -13.75 17.26
N ALA A 267 10.03 -12.53 16.68
CA ALA A 267 11.16 -12.04 15.88
C ALA A 267 12.52 -12.27 16.59
N PRO A 268 13.41 -13.13 16.05
CA PRO A 268 14.72 -13.34 16.64
C PRO A 268 15.63 -12.11 16.57
N ASN A 269 15.44 -11.26 15.55
CA ASN A 269 16.21 -10.04 15.33
C ASN A 269 15.33 -8.79 15.46
N ARG A 270 14.57 -8.70 16.56
CA ARG A 270 13.57 -7.64 16.79
C ARG A 270 14.09 -6.22 16.57
N ASP A 271 15.27 -5.90 17.09
CA ASP A 271 15.81 -4.54 16.98
C ASP A 271 16.18 -4.18 15.54
N ASN A 272 16.68 -5.14 14.76
CA ASN A 272 16.92 -4.98 13.33
C ASN A 272 15.59 -4.81 12.55
N ALA A 273 14.53 -5.51 12.99
CA ALA A 273 13.20 -5.37 12.43
C ALA A 273 12.62 -3.97 12.65
N VAL A 274 12.71 -3.45 13.86
CA VAL A 274 12.27 -2.07 14.17
C VAL A 274 13.07 -1.05 13.35
N ALA A 275 14.40 -1.19 13.30
CA ALA A 275 15.26 -0.31 12.50
C ALA A 275 14.89 -0.31 11.01
N PHE A 276 14.53 -1.48 10.45
CA PHE A 276 14.09 -1.55 9.07
C PHE A 276 12.72 -0.88 8.86
N MET A 277 11.76 -1.07 9.77
CA MET A 277 10.47 -0.38 9.68
C MET A 277 10.63 1.14 9.79
N GLU A 278 11.50 1.63 10.68
CA GLU A 278 11.83 3.06 10.78
C GLU A 278 12.49 3.59 9.49
N TYR A 279 13.38 2.78 8.88
CA TYR A 279 13.95 3.12 7.58
C TYR A 279 12.86 3.22 6.49
N LEU A 280 11.89 2.30 6.44
CA LEU A 280 10.76 2.37 5.49
C LEU A 280 9.93 3.66 5.67
N ALA A 281 9.89 4.23 6.87
CA ALA A 281 9.27 5.52 7.13
C ALA A 281 10.18 6.73 6.81
N SER A 282 11.46 6.54 6.42
CA SER A 282 12.36 7.64 6.05
C SER A 282 11.95 8.32 4.74
N ASP A 283 12.34 9.59 4.55
CA ASP A 283 12.06 10.32 3.31
C ASP A 283 12.62 9.60 2.08
N GLN A 284 13.79 8.99 2.20
CA GLN A 284 14.43 8.22 1.13
C GLN A 284 13.59 7.02 0.71
N ALA A 285 13.19 6.18 1.65
CA ALA A 285 12.37 5.00 1.37
C ALA A 285 10.99 5.40 0.83
N GLN A 286 10.38 6.45 1.38
CA GLN A 286 9.10 6.98 0.94
C GLN A 286 9.13 7.52 -0.49
N GLN A 287 10.25 8.14 -0.91
CA GLN A 287 10.45 8.54 -2.31
C GLN A 287 10.57 7.32 -3.23
N TYR A 288 11.15 6.20 -2.76
CA TYR A 288 11.21 4.98 -3.56
C TYR A 288 9.83 4.36 -3.79
N PHE A 289 8.94 4.37 -2.78
CA PHE A 289 7.55 3.94 -2.98
C PHE A 289 6.86 4.76 -4.07
N SER A 290 7.07 6.08 -4.10
CA SER A 290 6.50 6.94 -5.12
C SER A 290 7.17 6.76 -6.49
N ALA A 291 8.49 6.79 -6.56
CA ALA A 291 9.22 6.77 -7.83
C ALA A 291 9.37 5.37 -8.45
N GLY A 292 9.47 4.34 -7.62
CA GLY A 292 9.63 2.95 -8.04
C GLY A 292 8.32 2.23 -8.27
N ASN A 293 7.43 2.32 -7.30
CA ASN A 293 6.17 1.55 -7.27
C ASN A 293 4.96 2.34 -7.75
N ASP A 294 5.12 3.65 -7.98
CA ASP A 294 4.04 4.55 -8.41
C ASP A 294 2.92 4.68 -7.35
N GLU A 295 3.25 4.45 -6.07
CA GLU A 295 2.34 4.55 -4.94
C GLU A 295 2.45 5.93 -4.26
N TYR A 296 1.41 6.35 -3.54
CA TYR A 296 1.49 7.54 -2.70
C TYR A 296 2.28 7.22 -1.42
N PRO A 297 3.24 8.07 -1.02
CA PRO A 297 3.93 7.92 0.26
C PRO A 297 2.93 7.94 1.43
N ALA A 298 3.20 7.14 2.47
CA ALA A 298 2.44 7.22 3.72
C ALA A 298 2.83 8.44 4.56
N VAL A 299 4.10 8.84 4.50
CA VAL A 299 4.63 9.98 5.27
C VAL A 299 4.24 11.31 4.61
N PRO A 300 3.54 12.20 5.34
CA PRO A 300 3.14 13.50 4.82
C PRO A 300 4.35 14.37 4.45
N GLY A 301 4.22 15.15 3.36
CA GLY A 301 5.25 16.10 2.93
C GLY A 301 6.34 15.51 2.05
N VAL A 302 6.39 14.19 1.88
CA VAL A 302 7.28 13.56 0.91
C VAL A 302 6.80 13.85 -0.51
N GLY A 303 7.72 14.23 -1.40
CA GLY A 303 7.39 14.60 -2.77
C GLY A 303 6.91 13.40 -3.60
N LEU A 304 5.88 13.64 -4.42
CA LEU A 304 5.36 12.65 -5.36
C LEU A 304 6.25 12.56 -6.60
N SER A 305 6.38 11.37 -7.17
CA SER A 305 6.97 11.21 -8.50
C SER A 305 6.10 11.89 -9.56
N PRO A 306 6.65 12.26 -10.74
CA PRO A 306 5.87 12.88 -11.79
C PRO A 306 4.65 12.08 -12.23
N SER A 307 4.74 10.75 -12.29
CA SER A 307 3.64 9.85 -12.67
C SER A 307 2.51 9.85 -11.64
N VAL A 308 2.84 9.82 -10.34
CA VAL A 308 1.84 9.89 -9.25
C VAL A 308 1.25 11.30 -9.17
N ALA A 309 2.09 12.34 -9.29
CA ALA A 309 1.64 13.73 -9.29
C ALA A 309 0.67 14.06 -10.44
N ALA A 310 0.81 13.40 -11.60
CA ALA A 310 -0.07 13.56 -12.73
C ALA A 310 -1.52 13.13 -12.44
N LEU A 311 -1.72 12.17 -11.55
CA LEU A 311 -3.05 11.75 -11.08
C LEU A 311 -3.71 12.79 -10.17
N GLY A 312 -2.90 13.61 -9.48
CA GLY A 312 -3.35 14.59 -8.49
C GLY A 312 -3.42 14.04 -7.07
N LEU A 313 -3.97 14.83 -6.17
CA LEU A 313 -4.23 14.46 -4.78
C LEU A 313 -5.69 14.06 -4.62
N PHE A 314 -5.96 13.25 -3.63
CA PHE A 314 -7.32 12.80 -3.30
C PHE A 314 -7.57 12.90 -1.80
N ARG A 315 -8.85 12.98 -1.45
CA ARG A 315 -9.29 12.78 -0.07
C ARG A 315 -9.62 11.30 0.10
N PRO A 316 -8.88 10.58 0.96
CA PRO A 316 -9.20 9.19 1.25
C PRO A 316 -10.55 9.08 1.97
N ASP A 317 -11.19 7.93 1.85
CA ASP A 317 -12.28 7.52 2.69
C ASP A 317 -11.81 7.51 4.16
N ALA A 318 -12.68 8.00 5.05
CA ALA A 318 -12.40 8.13 6.47
C ALA A 318 -12.75 6.88 7.28
N VAL A 319 -13.19 5.79 6.61
CA VAL A 319 -13.48 4.52 7.30
C VAL A 319 -12.24 3.95 7.97
N ASP A 320 -12.46 3.32 9.11
CA ASP A 320 -11.43 2.53 9.76
C ASP A 320 -11.12 1.28 8.92
N LEU A 321 -9.88 1.16 8.47
CA LEU A 321 -9.44 0.04 7.65
C LEU A 321 -9.53 -1.30 8.39
N THR A 322 -9.45 -1.29 9.72
CA THR A 322 -9.67 -2.48 10.56
C THR A 322 -11.13 -2.94 10.47
N GLU A 323 -12.10 -2.00 10.53
CA GLU A 323 -13.53 -2.33 10.37
C GLU A 323 -13.82 -2.80 8.95
N VAL A 324 -13.23 -2.19 7.93
CA VAL A 324 -13.30 -2.67 6.54
C VAL A 324 -12.83 -4.13 6.43
N ALA A 325 -11.73 -4.49 7.08
CA ALA A 325 -11.22 -5.87 7.08
C ALA A 325 -12.21 -6.86 7.70
N LYS A 326 -12.96 -6.48 8.75
CA LYS A 326 -13.96 -7.32 9.40
C LYS A 326 -15.17 -7.63 8.51
N ASN A 327 -15.44 -6.79 7.51
CA ASN A 327 -16.55 -6.97 6.57
C ASN A 327 -16.25 -7.97 5.43
N LEU A 328 -15.02 -8.50 5.31
CA LEU A 328 -14.66 -9.46 4.25
C LEU A 328 -15.57 -10.69 4.18
N PRO A 329 -15.98 -11.33 5.30
CA PRO A 329 -16.93 -12.46 5.24
C PRO A 329 -18.28 -12.07 4.68
N ALA A 330 -18.81 -10.90 5.05
CA ALA A 330 -20.08 -10.38 4.52
C ALA A 330 -19.96 -10.06 3.02
N ALA A 331 -18.85 -9.44 2.60
CA ALA A 331 -18.56 -9.19 1.18
C ALA A 331 -18.55 -10.49 0.37
N GLN A 332 -17.96 -11.56 0.89
CA GLN A 332 -17.95 -12.86 0.22
C GLN A 332 -19.35 -13.45 0.06
N VAL A 333 -20.22 -13.28 1.04
CA VAL A 333 -21.62 -13.71 0.95
C VAL A 333 -22.34 -12.93 -0.16
N ILE A 334 -22.15 -11.61 -0.22
CA ILE A 334 -22.75 -10.75 -1.25
C ILE A 334 -22.24 -11.13 -2.64
N PHE A 335 -20.94 -11.35 -2.86
CA PHE A 335 -20.41 -11.81 -4.14
C PHE A 335 -21.10 -13.06 -4.65
N ASN A 336 -21.24 -14.08 -3.78
CA ASN A 336 -21.92 -15.33 -4.14
C ASN A 336 -23.42 -15.10 -4.46
N GLN A 337 -24.07 -14.19 -3.74
CA GLN A 337 -25.49 -13.90 -3.88
C GLN A 337 -25.79 -13.20 -5.21
N VAL A 338 -24.94 -12.27 -5.65
CA VAL A 338 -25.14 -11.47 -6.87
C VAL A 338 -24.49 -12.08 -8.11
N GLY A 339 -23.76 -13.20 -7.97
CA GLY A 339 -23.07 -13.86 -9.09
C GLY A 339 -21.84 -13.08 -9.60
N TRP A 340 -21.18 -12.35 -8.73
CA TRP A 340 -19.91 -11.74 -9.08
C TRP A 340 -18.78 -12.78 -8.93
N GLU A 341 -18.30 -13.32 -10.04
CA GLU A 341 -17.29 -14.38 -10.12
C GLU A 341 -15.85 -13.85 -10.12
#